data_d7545e5ca70185f781578439b129a881
#
_entry.id   d7545e5ca70185f781578439b129a881
#
_cell.length_a   1.000
_cell.length_b   1.000
_cell.length_c   1.000
_cell.angle_alpha   90.00
_cell.angle_beta   90.00
_cell.angle_gamma   90.00
#
_symmetry.space_group_name_H-M   'P 1'
#
loop_
_entity.id
_entity.type
_entity.pdbx_description
1 polymer ?
#
loop_
_entity_poly.entity_id
_entity_poly.type
_entity_poly.pdbx_seq_one_letter_code
_entity_poly.pdbx_strand_id
1 'polypeptide(L)'
;MDLTSEAIHDVIHPTAIFELPIDRLVPDQNQTDSLETSWGESQLNPKNRIDSLAPLRSALWTIDGGAGLGTQYFAVATFIKDAPPMRFDVFISEKATESRLVRELLDLDDAFHARDRTRVQQQAIASYIVRALQLWTTQVCGLERVKDMYYNQPFGTRIVFENLPLNVRDAKIVIGPMHNLEYHQLSPRELGEMWQMDAEDMPPTVDLFSLIHVRQLQDSVCLVKYRGEEGKEVLWALKALISSVKYMYHELRNLLTMPPHPNVLDRPTRLVTKKTRSNARRTVVIGFLEPYYSGINLRDALPVLRMNKKLYLEDQVRWAKQICSGLVHIRQKGKMYYADMRLDQIVLTPDNTRPVIIDFEQRGVWCEFASPEVNALEYMRILASDDEDDEDDDESYVAVPTAAEAAQLRNRDLRLRYAALLDRLHPGWRDLGGTDNHYHNPPHGYNVAWACLTPTEQERAEVYMLGRLLWCVFEGMSAPQRGAVWQSYRNEPEFEFPAFERTPPELRPLIERCTGGRRPQLSGLVVRKGSKLELRGELGSSELFRPAERDSKYYRGRGDRVRVIRQVAASFWREEVSWAENFLLERERKMKDGTWNENIFNRPSLEEVDGALEAFQRKVLGE
;
A
#
# COMPACT_ATOMS: atom_id res chain seq x y z
N MET A 1 -7.37 -13.24 16.52
CA MET A 1 -8.23 -12.82 15.40
C MET A 1 -7.47 -13.08 14.12
N ASP A 2 -8.07 -13.77 13.15
CA ASP A 2 -7.41 -13.98 11.87
C ASP A 2 -7.36 -12.64 11.13
N LEU A 3 -6.29 -12.40 10.37
CA LEU A 3 -6.10 -11.15 9.66
C LEU A 3 -6.76 -11.24 8.28
N THR A 4 -7.91 -10.62 8.15
CA THR A 4 -8.75 -10.53 6.94
C THR A 4 -8.94 -9.05 6.57
N SER A 5 -9.51 -8.76 5.41
CA SER A 5 -9.89 -7.39 5.04
C SER A 5 -10.81 -6.77 6.08
N GLU A 6 -11.82 -7.51 6.56
CA GLU A 6 -12.68 -7.06 7.66
C GLU A 6 -11.90 -6.78 8.95
N ALA A 7 -10.96 -7.67 9.33
CA ALA A 7 -10.14 -7.46 10.51
C ALA A 7 -9.28 -6.19 10.43
N ILE A 8 -8.88 -5.78 9.23
CA ILE A 8 -8.16 -4.52 9.01
C ILE A 8 -9.09 -3.35 9.32
N HIS A 9 -10.28 -3.32 8.74
CA HIS A 9 -11.26 -2.25 9.00
C HIS A 9 -11.69 -2.21 10.46
N ASP A 10 -11.97 -3.36 11.07
CA ASP A 10 -12.49 -3.46 12.42
C ASP A 10 -11.46 -3.20 13.53
N VAL A 11 -10.16 -3.27 13.23
CA VAL A 11 -9.09 -3.18 14.24
C VAL A 11 -8.04 -2.14 13.88
N ILE A 12 -7.52 -2.19 12.66
CA ILE A 12 -6.31 -1.42 12.29
C ILE A 12 -6.67 -0.05 11.73
N HIS A 13 -7.90 0.12 11.30
CA HIS A 13 -8.38 1.31 10.63
C HIS A 13 -9.21 2.19 11.57
N PRO A 14 -9.25 3.52 11.39
CA PRO A 14 -10.11 4.41 12.19
C PRO A 14 -11.60 4.07 12.14
N THR A 15 -12.08 3.41 11.09
CA THR A 15 -13.46 2.91 10.97
C THR A 15 -13.87 1.93 12.08
N ALA A 16 -12.91 1.42 12.85
CA ALA A 16 -13.19 0.65 14.07
C ALA A 16 -14.03 1.40 15.12
N ILE A 17 -14.19 2.72 15.00
CA ILE A 17 -15.11 3.50 15.86
C ILE A 17 -16.58 3.33 15.47
N PHE A 18 -16.87 2.93 14.23
CA PHE A 18 -18.22 2.71 13.76
C PHE A 18 -18.87 1.53 14.47
N GLU A 19 -20.17 1.63 14.70
CA GLU A 19 -20.93 0.54 15.27
C GLU A 19 -21.15 -0.54 14.21
N LEU A 20 -20.70 -1.76 14.50
CA LEU A 20 -20.90 -2.89 13.61
C LEU A 20 -22.32 -3.47 13.76
N PRO A 21 -22.96 -3.91 12.67
CA PRO A 21 -24.20 -4.67 12.74
C PRO A 21 -24.02 -5.91 13.63
N ILE A 22 -25.04 -6.23 14.43
CA ILE A 22 -25.01 -7.34 15.41
C ILE A 22 -24.70 -8.67 14.73
N ASP A 23 -25.14 -8.86 13.50
CA ASP A 23 -24.95 -10.09 12.71
C ASP A 23 -23.48 -10.36 12.33
N ARG A 24 -22.64 -9.33 12.24
CA ARG A 24 -21.17 -9.47 12.05
C ARG A 24 -20.43 -9.90 13.33
N LEU A 25 -21.08 -9.84 14.48
CA LEU A 25 -20.48 -10.22 15.77
C LEU A 25 -20.57 -11.72 16.06
N VAL A 26 -21.39 -12.46 15.32
CA VAL A 26 -21.58 -13.91 15.48
C VAL A 26 -21.08 -14.60 14.22
N PRO A 27 -19.97 -15.36 14.27
CA PRO A 27 -19.57 -16.18 13.14
C PRO A 27 -20.68 -17.18 12.79
N ASP A 28 -21.12 -17.20 11.55
CA ASP A 28 -22.09 -18.19 11.07
C ASP A 28 -21.50 -19.60 11.24
N GLN A 29 -22.04 -20.35 12.18
CA GLN A 29 -21.58 -21.71 12.49
C GLN A 29 -22.04 -22.74 11.45
N ASN A 30 -22.88 -22.35 10.48
CA ASN A 30 -23.56 -23.28 9.58
C ASN A 30 -22.87 -23.51 8.22
N GLN A 31 -21.76 -22.85 7.92
CA GLN A 31 -21.08 -23.00 6.62
C GLN A 31 -20.20 -24.26 6.49
N THR A 32 -20.07 -25.09 7.51
CA THR A 32 -19.14 -26.23 7.52
C THR A 32 -19.65 -27.49 6.81
N ASP A 33 -20.94 -27.65 6.60
CA ASP A 33 -21.52 -28.99 6.33
C ASP A 33 -21.62 -29.36 4.82
N SER A 34 -21.51 -28.43 3.89
CA SER A 34 -21.66 -28.76 2.46
C SER A 34 -20.36 -29.23 1.77
N LEU A 35 -19.21 -29.06 2.40
CA LEU A 35 -17.90 -29.41 1.84
C LEU A 35 -17.42 -30.83 2.17
N GLU A 36 -18.04 -31.51 3.16
CA GLU A 36 -17.56 -32.80 3.65
C GLU A 36 -17.73 -33.95 2.66
N THR A 37 -18.75 -33.91 1.80
CA THR A 37 -19.05 -35.02 0.88
C THR A 37 -18.09 -35.19 -0.28
N SER A 38 -17.34 -34.15 -0.67
CA SER A 38 -16.36 -34.23 -1.78
C SER A 38 -14.90 -34.20 -1.31
N TRP A 39 -14.67 -34.14 0.00
CA TRP A 39 -13.31 -34.01 0.56
C TRP A 39 -12.36 -35.16 0.18
N GLY A 40 -12.85 -36.40 0.12
CA GLY A 40 -12.05 -37.56 -0.24
C GLY A 40 -11.44 -37.50 -1.65
N GLU A 41 -12.15 -36.83 -2.58
CA GLU A 41 -11.72 -36.69 -3.99
C GLU A 41 -11.08 -35.32 -4.27
N SER A 42 -11.12 -34.41 -3.31
CA SER A 42 -10.61 -33.06 -3.47
C SER A 42 -9.10 -33.03 -3.74
N GLN A 43 -8.69 -32.22 -4.71
CA GLN A 43 -7.28 -31.92 -4.96
C GLN A 43 -6.63 -31.13 -3.82
N LEU A 44 -7.41 -30.52 -2.94
CA LEU A 44 -6.94 -29.81 -1.77
C LEU A 44 -6.76 -30.73 -0.55
N ASN A 45 -7.26 -31.98 -0.61
CA ASN A 45 -7.00 -32.98 0.42
C ASN A 45 -5.49 -33.24 0.48
N PRO A 46 -4.85 -33.18 1.67
CA PRO A 46 -3.42 -33.44 1.82
C PRO A 46 -2.93 -34.74 1.20
N LYS A 47 -3.76 -35.77 1.13
CA LYS A 47 -3.45 -37.05 0.48
C LYS A 47 -3.35 -36.92 -1.05
N ASN A 48 -4.14 -36.03 -1.65
CA ASN A 48 -4.20 -35.83 -3.10
C ASN A 48 -3.38 -34.61 -3.53
N ARG A 49 -3.07 -33.69 -2.60
CA ARG A 49 -2.43 -32.40 -2.84
C ARG A 49 -1.04 -32.51 -3.45
N ILE A 50 -0.24 -33.49 -3.01
CA ILE A 50 1.14 -33.69 -3.48
C ILE A 50 1.16 -33.84 -5.01
N ASP A 51 0.22 -34.62 -5.55
CA ASP A 51 0.16 -34.88 -6.99
C ASP A 51 -0.65 -33.81 -7.75
N SER A 52 -1.67 -33.25 -7.12
CA SER A 52 -2.62 -32.34 -7.77
C SER A 52 -2.16 -30.88 -7.84
N LEU A 53 -1.34 -30.42 -6.89
CA LEU A 53 -0.73 -29.09 -6.87
C LEU A 53 0.79 -29.13 -7.12
N ALA A 54 1.33 -30.27 -7.53
CA ALA A 54 2.72 -30.39 -7.94
C ALA A 54 3.05 -29.42 -9.10
N PRO A 55 4.27 -28.87 -9.16
CA PRO A 55 4.65 -27.97 -10.25
C PRO A 55 4.44 -28.62 -11.62
N LEU A 56 3.81 -27.89 -12.54
CA LEU A 56 3.61 -28.33 -13.91
C LEU A 56 4.95 -28.32 -14.66
N ARG A 57 5.27 -29.41 -15.39
CA ARG A 57 6.52 -29.52 -16.16
C ARG A 57 6.62 -28.49 -17.30
N SER A 58 5.49 -28.09 -17.85
CA SER A 58 5.38 -27.13 -18.97
C SER A 58 4.21 -26.20 -18.69
N ALA A 59 4.34 -25.38 -17.66
CA ALA A 59 3.30 -24.44 -17.31
C ALA A 59 3.17 -23.35 -18.39
N LEU A 60 1.94 -23.09 -18.85
CA LEU A 60 1.63 -21.98 -19.75
C LEU A 60 1.59 -20.63 -19.01
N TRP A 61 1.48 -20.67 -17.70
CA TRP A 61 1.42 -19.50 -16.85
C TRP A 61 2.39 -19.61 -15.67
N THR A 62 2.89 -18.49 -15.22
CA THR A 62 3.63 -18.38 -13.95
C THR A 62 3.12 -17.19 -13.17
N ILE A 63 3.34 -17.20 -11.86
CA ILE A 63 2.99 -16.07 -10.98
C ILE A 63 4.29 -15.34 -10.62
N ASP A 64 4.38 -14.07 -10.94
CA ASP A 64 5.54 -13.23 -10.62
C ASP A 64 5.50 -12.63 -9.22
N GLY A 65 4.32 -12.51 -8.64
CA GLY A 65 4.10 -11.93 -7.32
C GLY A 65 2.63 -11.75 -7.02
N GLY A 66 2.32 -11.05 -5.95
CA GLY A 66 0.95 -10.73 -5.55
C GLY A 66 0.84 -9.37 -4.88
N ALA A 67 -0.37 -8.86 -4.85
CA ALA A 67 -0.75 -7.61 -4.20
C ALA A 67 -2.17 -7.74 -3.62
N GLY A 68 -2.77 -6.62 -3.22
CA GLY A 68 -4.17 -6.58 -2.75
C GLY A 68 -4.41 -7.49 -1.55
N LEU A 69 -3.43 -7.63 -0.66
CA LEU A 69 -3.54 -8.47 0.53
C LEU A 69 -3.89 -9.94 0.22
N GLY A 70 -3.37 -10.47 -0.89
CA GLY A 70 -3.57 -11.86 -1.30
C GLY A 70 -4.79 -12.09 -2.21
N THR A 71 -5.40 -11.02 -2.72
CA THR A 71 -6.51 -11.11 -3.69
C THR A 71 -6.11 -10.83 -5.13
N GLN A 72 -4.88 -10.36 -5.37
CA GLN A 72 -4.34 -10.06 -6.71
C GLN A 72 -3.01 -10.80 -6.93
N TYR A 73 -2.85 -11.45 -8.10
CA TYR A 73 -1.64 -12.18 -8.48
C TYR A 73 -1.19 -11.80 -9.88
N PHE A 74 0.11 -11.54 -10.04
CA PHE A 74 0.72 -11.13 -11.31
C PHE A 74 0.95 -12.36 -12.19
N ALA A 75 0.02 -12.66 -13.08
CA ALA A 75 0.09 -13.80 -13.96
C ALA A 75 0.84 -13.46 -15.27
N VAL A 76 1.80 -14.29 -15.62
CA VAL A 76 2.63 -14.13 -16.81
C VAL A 76 2.43 -15.32 -17.75
N ALA A 77 2.11 -15.02 -19.00
CA ALA A 77 1.90 -16.00 -20.08
C ALA A 77 3.25 -16.48 -20.65
N THR A 78 3.75 -17.63 -20.21
CA THR A 78 5.04 -18.18 -20.60
C THR A 78 5.08 -18.75 -22.03
N PHE A 79 3.91 -19.00 -22.63
CA PHE A 79 3.78 -19.49 -24.01
C PHE A 79 3.90 -18.38 -25.08
N ILE A 80 3.99 -17.12 -24.67
CA ILE A 80 4.25 -15.98 -25.53
C ILE A 80 5.72 -15.62 -25.41
N LYS A 81 6.50 -15.94 -26.46
CA LYS A 81 7.92 -15.58 -26.49
C LYS A 81 8.08 -14.08 -26.61
N ASP A 82 9.04 -13.51 -25.86
CA ASP A 82 9.33 -12.07 -25.84
C ASP A 82 8.05 -11.24 -25.63
N ALA A 83 7.19 -11.69 -24.71
CA ALA A 83 5.90 -11.07 -24.43
C ALA A 83 6.05 -9.59 -24.06
N PRO A 84 5.23 -8.69 -24.62
CA PRO A 84 5.18 -7.31 -24.15
C PRO A 84 4.64 -7.27 -22.70
N PRO A 85 4.94 -6.22 -21.93
CA PRO A 85 4.52 -6.13 -20.53
C PRO A 85 3.02 -5.77 -20.38
N MET A 86 2.14 -6.52 -21.06
CA MET A 86 0.71 -6.45 -20.85
C MET A 86 0.38 -7.01 -19.47
N ARG A 87 -0.45 -6.31 -18.72
CA ARG A 87 -0.91 -6.75 -17.40
C ARG A 87 -2.17 -7.60 -17.57
N PHE A 88 -2.08 -8.86 -17.14
CA PHE A 88 -3.18 -9.81 -17.05
C PHE A 88 -3.18 -10.40 -15.63
N ASP A 89 -3.52 -9.59 -14.67
CA ASP A 89 -3.50 -10.01 -13.28
C ASP A 89 -4.74 -10.86 -12.94
N VAL A 90 -4.51 -11.86 -12.11
CA VAL A 90 -5.59 -12.66 -11.52
C VAL A 90 -6.13 -11.94 -10.30
N PHE A 91 -7.43 -11.76 -10.26
CA PHE A 91 -8.17 -11.23 -9.11
C PHE A 91 -9.06 -12.34 -8.54
N ILE A 92 -9.03 -12.48 -7.24
CA ILE A 92 -9.89 -13.42 -6.52
C ILE A 92 -10.97 -12.62 -5.82
N SER A 93 -12.24 -12.97 -6.05
CA SER A 93 -13.37 -12.35 -5.36
C SER A 93 -13.25 -12.56 -3.84
N GLU A 94 -13.52 -11.53 -3.06
CA GLU A 94 -13.52 -11.62 -1.59
C GLU A 94 -14.47 -12.71 -1.08
N LYS A 95 -15.66 -12.85 -1.69
CA LYS A 95 -16.61 -13.92 -1.38
C LYS A 95 -16.02 -15.33 -1.56
N ALA A 96 -15.09 -15.50 -2.52
CA ALA A 96 -14.42 -16.79 -2.74
C ALA A 96 -13.46 -17.17 -1.60
N THR A 97 -13.02 -16.20 -0.80
CA THR A 97 -12.06 -16.39 0.29
C THR A 97 -12.69 -16.52 1.68
N GLU A 98 -14.02 -16.51 1.78
CA GLU A 98 -14.75 -16.59 3.07
C GLU A 98 -14.60 -17.94 3.76
N SER A 99 -14.55 -19.04 2.98
CA SER A 99 -14.43 -20.38 3.55
C SER A 99 -13.10 -20.56 4.27
N ARG A 100 -13.16 -20.81 5.59
CA ARG A 100 -11.97 -21.07 6.41
C ARG A 100 -11.15 -22.25 5.88
N LEU A 101 -11.82 -23.32 5.45
CA LEU A 101 -11.17 -24.50 4.90
C LEU A 101 -10.36 -24.15 3.64
N VAL A 102 -10.95 -23.40 2.71
CA VAL A 102 -10.27 -22.94 1.50
C VAL A 102 -9.08 -22.04 1.85
N ARG A 103 -9.22 -21.14 2.82
CA ARG A 103 -8.11 -20.27 3.29
C ARG A 103 -6.93 -21.08 3.82
N GLU A 104 -7.20 -22.06 4.69
CA GLU A 104 -6.16 -22.92 5.27
C GLU A 104 -5.49 -23.80 4.20
N LEU A 105 -6.25 -24.36 3.27
CA LEU A 105 -5.76 -25.26 2.24
C LEU A 105 -4.96 -24.56 1.14
N LEU A 106 -5.30 -23.32 0.83
CA LEU A 106 -4.64 -22.52 -0.21
C LEU A 106 -3.58 -21.56 0.33
N ASP A 107 -3.26 -21.64 1.62
CA ASP A 107 -2.29 -20.76 2.29
C ASP A 107 -2.66 -19.27 2.15
N LEU A 108 -3.97 -18.92 2.08
CA LEU A 108 -4.43 -17.55 1.82
C LEU A 108 -4.02 -16.59 2.94
N ASP A 109 -3.95 -17.06 4.19
CA ASP A 109 -3.50 -16.25 5.31
C ASP A 109 -2.00 -15.90 5.21
N ASP A 110 -1.19 -16.80 4.63
CA ASP A 110 0.22 -16.52 4.31
C ASP A 110 0.35 -15.67 3.04
N ALA A 111 -0.51 -15.89 2.04
CA ALA A 111 -0.57 -15.12 0.80
C ALA A 111 -0.87 -13.65 1.04
N PHE A 112 -1.72 -13.36 2.00
CA PHE A 112 -2.05 -12.00 2.44
C PHE A 112 -0.80 -11.15 2.75
N HIS A 113 0.32 -11.78 3.03
CA HIS A 113 1.54 -11.12 3.51
C HIS A 113 2.78 -11.36 2.68
N ALA A 114 2.72 -12.27 1.73
CA ALA A 114 3.88 -12.61 0.93
C ALA A 114 4.10 -11.55 -0.15
N ARG A 115 5.22 -10.85 -0.10
CA ARG A 115 5.67 -9.93 -1.15
C ARG A 115 6.80 -10.52 -1.98
N ASP A 116 7.61 -11.40 -1.38
CA ASP A 116 8.71 -12.04 -2.09
C ASP A 116 8.18 -13.04 -3.12
N ARG A 117 8.67 -12.90 -4.37
CA ARG A 117 8.25 -13.73 -5.51
C ARG A 117 8.38 -15.22 -5.22
N THR A 118 9.51 -15.64 -4.68
CA THR A 118 9.77 -17.06 -4.40
C THR A 118 8.77 -17.60 -3.38
N ARG A 119 8.49 -16.82 -2.36
CA ARG A 119 7.52 -17.18 -1.32
C ARG A 119 6.09 -17.23 -1.89
N VAL A 120 5.69 -16.27 -2.74
CA VAL A 120 4.39 -16.30 -3.41
C VAL A 120 4.27 -17.55 -4.28
N GLN A 121 5.28 -17.86 -5.07
CA GLN A 121 5.29 -19.05 -5.94
C GLN A 121 5.23 -20.38 -5.19
N GLN A 122 5.66 -20.41 -3.93
CA GLN A 122 5.62 -21.62 -3.08
C GLN A 122 4.27 -21.84 -2.41
N GLN A 123 3.35 -20.86 -2.46
CA GLN A 123 2.04 -20.99 -1.86
C GLN A 123 1.12 -21.89 -2.67
N ALA A 124 0.22 -22.58 -1.98
CA ALA A 124 -0.74 -23.47 -2.62
C ALA A 124 -1.69 -22.69 -3.55
N ILE A 125 -2.07 -21.45 -3.20
CA ILE A 125 -2.90 -20.61 -4.07
C ILE A 125 -2.22 -20.30 -5.40
N ALA A 126 -0.92 -20.03 -5.44
CA ALA A 126 -0.20 -19.77 -6.68
C ALA A 126 -0.21 -21.02 -7.59
N SER A 127 0.02 -22.19 -7.02
CA SER A 127 -0.06 -23.48 -7.74
C SER A 127 -1.48 -23.77 -8.24
N TYR A 128 -2.49 -23.44 -7.44
CA TYR A 128 -3.90 -23.57 -7.81
C TYR A 128 -4.25 -22.67 -8.99
N ILE A 129 -3.88 -21.38 -8.93
CA ILE A 129 -4.12 -20.41 -10.01
C ILE A 129 -3.46 -20.87 -11.31
N VAL A 130 -2.17 -21.25 -11.27
CA VAL A 130 -1.45 -21.71 -12.47
C VAL A 130 -2.13 -22.93 -13.09
N ARG A 131 -2.61 -23.86 -12.28
CA ARG A 131 -3.31 -25.05 -12.75
C ARG A 131 -4.68 -24.74 -13.32
N ALA A 132 -5.45 -23.86 -12.70
CA ALA A 132 -6.73 -23.40 -13.20
C ALA A 132 -6.58 -22.67 -14.54
N LEU A 133 -5.61 -21.75 -14.65
CA LEU A 133 -5.29 -21.05 -15.89
C LEU A 133 -4.81 -22.00 -17.00
N GLN A 134 -4.04 -23.04 -16.66
CA GLN A 134 -3.63 -24.08 -17.60
C GLN A 134 -4.85 -24.77 -18.21
N LEU A 135 -5.78 -25.24 -17.37
CA LEU A 135 -7.01 -25.91 -17.82
C LEU A 135 -7.89 -24.96 -18.62
N TRP A 136 -8.08 -23.76 -18.15
CA TRP A 136 -8.85 -22.73 -18.85
C TRP A 136 -8.28 -22.42 -20.23
N THR A 137 -6.94 -22.27 -20.34
CA THR A 137 -6.26 -21.98 -21.59
C THR A 137 -6.35 -23.15 -22.58
N THR A 138 -6.23 -24.40 -22.12
CA THR A 138 -6.16 -25.57 -23.00
C THR A 138 -7.51 -26.16 -23.33
N GLN A 139 -8.46 -26.15 -22.40
CA GLN A 139 -9.72 -26.89 -22.52
C GLN A 139 -10.95 -25.99 -22.73
N VAL A 140 -10.92 -24.75 -22.19
CA VAL A 140 -12.09 -23.86 -22.22
C VAL A 140 -11.94 -22.78 -23.29
N CYS A 141 -10.87 -22.01 -23.24
CA CYS A 141 -10.70 -20.84 -24.11
C CYS A 141 -9.99 -21.16 -25.43
N GLY A 142 -8.97 -21.99 -25.38
CA GLY A 142 -8.06 -22.27 -26.50
C GLY A 142 -6.85 -21.32 -26.54
N LEU A 143 -5.65 -21.90 -26.81
CA LEU A 143 -4.37 -21.19 -26.75
C LEU A 143 -4.31 -19.97 -27.68
N GLU A 144 -4.75 -20.11 -28.93
CA GLU A 144 -4.69 -19.01 -29.91
C GLU A 144 -5.64 -17.87 -29.54
N ARG A 145 -6.79 -18.18 -28.95
CA ARG A 145 -7.71 -17.15 -28.46
C ARG A 145 -7.13 -16.39 -27.27
N VAL A 146 -6.44 -17.08 -26.36
CA VAL A 146 -5.77 -16.42 -25.23
C VAL A 146 -4.62 -15.52 -25.72
N LYS A 147 -3.85 -15.96 -26.74
CA LYS A 147 -2.85 -15.11 -27.39
C LYS A 147 -3.49 -13.87 -28.03
N ASP A 148 -4.58 -14.05 -28.78
CA ASP A 148 -5.29 -12.93 -29.39
C ASP A 148 -5.78 -11.94 -28.32
N MET A 149 -6.36 -12.43 -27.23
CA MET A 149 -6.73 -11.59 -26.10
C MET A 149 -5.53 -10.84 -25.52
N TYR A 150 -4.39 -11.51 -25.34
CA TYR A 150 -3.19 -10.89 -24.76
C TYR A 150 -2.72 -9.65 -25.54
N TYR A 151 -2.77 -9.70 -26.87
CA TYR A 151 -2.36 -8.57 -27.71
C TYR A 151 -3.49 -7.54 -27.94
N ASN A 152 -4.72 -7.95 -27.76
CA ASN A 152 -5.86 -7.21 -28.26
C ASN A 152 -6.76 -6.60 -27.17
N GLN A 153 -6.61 -7.00 -25.91
CA GLN A 153 -7.36 -6.41 -24.81
C GLN A 153 -6.74 -5.07 -24.32
N PRO A 154 -7.51 -4.26 -23.59
CA PRO A 154 -6.97 -3.09 -22.88
C PRO A 154 -5.83 -3.48 -21.94
N PHE A 155 -4.90 -2.55 -21.73
CA PHE A 155 -3.86 -2.71 -20.69
C PHE A 155 -4.52 -2.86 -19.31
N GLY A 156 -4.04 -3.81 -18.49
CA GLY A 156 -4.59 -4.06 -17.17
C GLY A 156 -5.86 -4.93 -17.15
N THR A 157 -6.19 -5.62 -18.26
CA THR A 157 -7.31 -6.57 -18.30
C THR A 157 -7.18 -7.61 -17.19
N ARG A 158 -8.29 -7.84 -16.47
CA ARG A 158 -8.33 -8.72 -15.30
C ARG A 158 -8.76 -10.12 -15.66
N ILE A 159 -8.14 -11.11 -15.01
CA ILE A 159 -8.61 -12.50 -14.97
C ILE A 159 -9.27 -12.70 -13.60
N VAL A 160 -10.59 -12.79 -13.56
CA VAL A 160 -11.34 -12.85 -12.31
C VAL A 160 -11.72 -14.28 -11.98
N PHE A 161 -11.32 -14.76 -10.82
CA PHE A 161 -11.78 -16.01 -10.23
C PHE A 161 -13.01 -15.70 -9.37
N GLU A 162 -14.19 -16.07 -9.87
CA GLU A 162 -15.44 -15.86 -9.13
C GLU A 162 -15.59 -16.81 -7.95
N ASN A 163 -14.93 -17.99 -8.00
CA ASN A 163 -14.94 -18.99 -6.96
C ASN A 163 -13.58 -19.71 -6.82
N LEU A 164 -13.38 -20.37 -5.69
CA LEU A 164 -12.25 -21.25 -5.42
C LEU A 164 -12.76 -22.64 -5.01
N PRO A 165 -13.26 -23.44 -5.96
CA PRO A 165 -13.79 -24.77 -5.65
C PRO A 165 -12.68 -25.75 -5.27
N LEU A 166 -13.06 -26.81 -4.55
CA LEU A 166 -12.14 -27.88 -4.17
C LEU A 166 -11.54 -28.61 -5.38
N ASN A 167 -12.27 -28.66 -6.48
CA ASN A 167 -11.77 -29.19 -7.76
C ASN A 167 -11.46 -28.02 -8.70
N VAL A 168 -10.21 -27.88 -9.07
CA VAL A 168 -9.68 -26.84 -9.96
C VAL A 168 -10.45 -26.77 -11.31
N ARG A 169 -11.03 -27.88 -11.77
CA ARG A 169 -11.79 -27.92 -13.03
C ARG A 169 -13.11 -27.14 -12.98
N ASP A 170 -13.63 -26.95 -11.78
CA ASP A 170 -14.90 -26.26 -11.54
C ASP A 170 -14.69 -24.76 -11.26
N ALA A 171 -13.42 -24.29 -11.38
CA ALA A 171 -13.09 -22.88 -11.23
C ALA A 171 -13.74 -22.04 -12.33
N LYS A 172 -14.48 -21.02 -11.92
CA LYS A 172 -15.12 -20.06 -12.83
C LYS A 172 -14.19 -18.88 -13.05
N ILE A 173 -13.70 -18.77 -14.29
CA ILE A 173 -12.77 -17.72 -14.71
C ILE A 173 -13.45 -16.82 -15.72
N VAL A 174 -13.49 -15.53 -15.42
CA VAL A 174 -14.06 -14.48 -16.26
C VAL A 174 -12.99 -13.47 -16.63
N ILE A 175 -13.02 -13.00 -17.86
CA ILE A 175 -12.16 -11.92 -18.33
C ILE A 175 -12.88 -10.60 -18.17
N GLY A 176 -12.26 -9.69 -17.42
CA GLY A 176 -12.73 -8.31 -17.19
C GLY A 176 -11.88 -7.30 -17.97
N PRO A 177 -12.27 -6.93 -19.22
CA PRO A 177 -11.55 -5.91 -19.98
C PRO A 177 -11.67 -4.54 -19.31
N MET A 178 -10.54 -3.84 -19.15
CA MET A 178 -10.49 -2.53 -18.51
C MET A 178 -10.72 -1.36 -19.48
N HIS A 179 -11.84 -1.38 -20.22
CA HIS A 179 -12.21 -0.30 -21.15
C HIS A 179 -12.43 1.04 -20.45
N ASN A 180 -12.95 1.02 -19.23
CA ASN A 180 -13.10 2.24 -18.45
C ASN A 180 -11.74 2.89 -18.13
N LEU A 181 -10.74 2.08 -17.76
CA LEU A 181 -9.38 2.57 -17.58
C LEU A 181 -8.82 3.21 -18.85
N GLU A 182 -8.98 2.51 -19.99
CA GLU A 182 -8.52 2.99 -21.30
C GLU A 182 -9.19 4.33 -21.70
N TYR A 183 -10.45 4.55 -21.30
CA TYR A 183 -11.16 5.80 -21.54
C TYR A 183 -10.52 7.00 -20.83
N HIS A 184 -10.01 6.81 -19.61
CA HIS A 184 -9.38 7.85 -18.81
C HIS A 184 -7.89 8.08 -19.14
N GLN A 185 -7.28 7.22 -19.96
CA GLN A 185 -5.90 7.40 -20.37
C GLN A 185 -5.76 8.56 -21.36
N LEU A 186 -4.70 9.37 -21.18
CA LEU A 186 -4.42 10.57 -21.95
C LEU A 186 -3.30 10.35 -22.97
N SER A 187 -3.35 11.06 -24.10
CA SER A 187 -2.27 11.09 -25.07
C SER A 187 -1.10 11.98 -24.59
N PRO A 188 0.12 11.81 -25.15
CA PRO A 188 1.24 12.70 -24.84
C PRO A 188 0.92 14.17 -25.09
N ARG A 189 0.13 14.45 -26.14
CA ARG A 189 -0.30 15.81 -26.49
C ARG A 189 -1.24 16.40 -25.42
N GLU A 190 -2.28 15.66 -25.00
CA GLU A 190 -3.22 16.10 -23.96
C GLU A 190 -2.49 16.36 -22.64
N LEU A 191 -1.50 15.53 -22.26
CA LEU A 191 -0.68 15.75 -21.07
C LEU A 191 0.19 17.01 -21.21
N GLY A 192 0.86 17.22 -22.35
CA GLY A 192 1.67 18.39 -22.61
C GLY A 192 0.85 19.69 -22.55
N GLU A 193 -0.33 19.70 -23.18
CA GLU A 193 -1.27 20.84 -23.14
C GLU A 193 -1.73 21.12 -21.70
N MET A 194 -2.07 20.09 -20.93
CA MET A 194 -2.53 20.23 -19.54
C MET A 194 -1.41 20.74 -18.61
N TRP A 195 -0.19 20.34 -18.83
CA TRP A 195 0.98 20.75 -18.03
C TRP A 195 1.62 22.04 -18.51
N GLN A 196 1.18 22.58 -19.65
CA GLN A 196 1.79 23.75 -20.31
C GLN A 196 3.29 23.49 -20.61
N MET A 197 3.59 22.29 -21.08
CA MET A 197 4.94 21.81 -21.36
C MET A 197 5.13 21.67 -22.87
N ASP A 198 6.24 22.21 -23.38
CA ASP A 198 6.57 22.13 -24.79
C ASP A 198 6.85 20.70 -25.22
N ALA A 199 6.59 20.38 -26.50
CA ALA A 199 6.79 19.03 -27.03
C ALA A 199 8.26 18.55 -26.91
N GLU A 200 9.22 19.46 -26.92
CA GLU A 200 10.65 19.19 -26.77
C GLU A 200 11.02 18.80 -25.33
N ASP A 201 10.25 19.27 -24.35
CA ASP A 201 10.43 18.93 -22.93
C ASP A 201 9.78 17.61 -22.54
N MET A 202 8.88 17.08 -23.37
CA MET A 202 8.27 15.79 -23.15
C MET A 202 9.21 14.65 -23.55
N PRO A 203 9.35 13.58 -22.75
CA PRO A 203 10.13 12.42 -23.15
C PRO A 203 9.60 11.81 -24.46
N PRO A 204 10.48 11.29 -25.33
CA PRO A 204 10.04 10.59 -26.53
C PRO A 204 9.23 9.36 -26.18
N THR A 205 8.33 8.95 -27.10
CA THR A 205 7.44 7.83 -26.89
C THR A 205 8.05 6.51 -27.34
N VAL A 206 7.62 5.42 -26.70
CA VAL A 206 7.91 4.05 -27.09
C VAL A 206 6.61 3.24 -27.07
N ASP A 207 6.40 2.39 -28.07
CA ASP A 207 5.21 1.51 -28.12
C ASP A 207 5.39 0.37 -27.10
N LEU A 208 4.32 0.07 -26.34
CA LEU A 208 4.31 -1.03 -25.37
C LEU A 208 4.77 -2.37 -25.98
N PHE A 209 4.38 -2.63 -27.23
CA PHE A 209 4.71 -3.87 -27.93
C PHE A 209 6.16 -3.97 -28.39
N SER A 210 6.94 -2.91 -28.28
CA SER A 210 8.41 -2.92 -28.49
C SER A 210 9.19 -3.26 -27.22
N LEU A 211 8.53 -3.36 -26.07
CA LEU A 211 9.12 -3.74 -24.80
C LEU A 211 8.98 -5.24 -24.58
N ILE A 212 9.94 -5.85 -23.89
CA ILE A 212 9.90 -7.25 -23.51
C ILE A 212 9.76 -7.33 -21.99
N HIS A 213 8.72 -8.01 -21.53
CA HIS A 213 8.50 -8.28 -20.11
C HIS A 213 9.63 -9.15 -19.55
N VAL A 214 10.19 -8.76 -18.42
CA VAL A 214 11.17 -9.56 -17.68
C VAL A 214 10.57 -10.09 -16.39
N ARG A 215 9.99 -9.20 -15.58
CA ARG A 215 9.40 -9.55 -14.29
C ARG A 215 8.51 -8.42 -13.77
N GLN A 216 7.36 -8.75 -13.20
CA GLN A 216 6.60 -7.81 -12.38
C GLN A 216 7.27 -7.69 -11.01
N LEU A 217 7.66 -6.48 -10.63
CA LEU A 217 8.35 -6.21 -9.36
C LEU A 217 7.35 -5.91 -8.23
N GLN A 218 6.38 -5.04 -8.54
CA GLN A 218 5.31 -4.61 -7.64
C GLN A 218 4.05 -4.38 -8.47
N ASP A 219 2.96 -3.97 -7.84
CA ASP A 219 1.71 -3.69 -8.56
C ASP A 219 1.87 -2.66 -9.67
N SER A 220 2.63 -1.59 -9.42
CA SER A 220 2.83 -0.49 -10.37
C SER A 220 4.12 -0.56 -11.18
N VAL A 221 5.05 -1.48 -10.88
CA VAL A 221 6.40 -1.50 -11.46
C VAL A 221 6.74 -2.84 -12.09
N CYS A 222 7.04 -2.81 -13.38
CA CYS A 222 7.49 -3.96 -14.16
C CYS A 222 8.92 -3.77 -14.67
N LEU A 223 9.76 -4.77 -14.53
CA LEU A 223 11.08 -4.80 -15.15
C LEU A 223 10.93 -5.23 -16.61
N VAL A 224 11.45 -4.40 -17.50
CA VAL A 224 11.37 -4.63 -18.95
C VAL A 224 12.73 -4.51 -19.62
N LYS A 225 12.87 -5.19 -20.75
CA LYS A 225 13.96 -4.94 -21.69
C LYS A 225 13.48 -4.05 -22.82
N TYR A 226 14.30 -3.09 -23.15
CA TYR A 226 14.12 -2.24 -24.32
C TYR A 226 15.41 -2.20 -25.11
N ARG A 227 15.31 -2.45 -26.41
CA ARG A 227 16.45 -2.33 -27.33
C ARG A 227 16.53 -0.88 -27.79
N GLY A 228 17.45 -0.13 -27.21
CA GLY A 228 17.72 1.26 -27.61
C GLY A 228 18.27 1.37 -29.04
N GLU A 229 18.47 2.61 -29.47
CA GLU A 229 18.98 2.95 -30.82
C GLU A 229 20.35 2.32 -31.12
N GLU A 230 21.18 2.10 -30.09
CA GLU A 230 22.48 1.43 -30.21
C GLU A 230 22.39 -0.11 -30.34
N GLY A 231 21.18 -0.68 -30.37
CA GLY A 231 20.96 -2.13 -30.48
C GLY A 231 21.28 -2.94 -29.20
N LYS A 232 21.69 -2.27 -28.11
CA LYS A 232 21.93 -2.90 -26.81
C LYS A 232 20.63 -3.05 -26.05
N GLU A 233 20.38 -4.24 -25.49
CA GLU A 233 19.30 -4.47 -24.56
C GLU A 233 19.66 -3.91 -23.19
N VAL A 234 18.86 -2.98 -22.70
CA VAL A 234 19.00 -2.39 -21.37
C VAL A 234 17.74 -2.70 -20.54
N LEU A 235 17.95 -2.91 -19.26
CA LEU A 235 16.86 -3.10 -18.29
C LEU A 235 16.35 -1.75 -17.81
N TRP A 236 15.02 -1.61 -17.80
CA TRP A 236 14.31 -0.42 -17.35
C TRP A 236 13.21 -0.82 -16.38
N ALA A 237 12.88 0.06 -15.46
CA ALA A 237 11.64 -0.02 -14.71
C ALA A 237 10.53 0.67 -15.52
N LEU A 238 9.47 -0.07 -15.82
CA LEU A 238 8.23 0.46 -16.37
C LEU A 238 7.28 0.74 -15.20
N LYS A 239 7.00 2.00 -14.93
CA LYS A 239 5.95 2.42 -14.01
C LYS A 239 4.65 2.52 -14.81
N ALA A 240 3.64 1.70 -14.42
CA ALA A 240 2.35 1.66 -15.09
C ALA A 240 1.26 1.17 -14.12
N LEU A 241 0.17 1.91 -14.00
CA LEU A 241 -0.94 1.59 -13.11
C LEU A 241 -2.10 0.95 -13.86
N ILE A 242 -2.72 -0.05 -13.25
CA ILE A 242 -3.95 -0.72 -13.75
C ILE A 242 -5.23 -0.22 -13.06
N SER A 243 -5.09 0.76 -12.18
CA SER A 243 -6.16 1.47 -11.49
C SER A 243 -5.67 2.87 -11.12
N SER A 244 -6.59 3.82 -10.94
CA SER A 244 -6.26 5.17 -10.43
C SER A 244 -5.11 5.84 -11.19
N VAL A 245 -5.16 5.81 -12.54
CA VAL A 245 -4.09 6.33 -13.43
C VAL A 245 -3.74 7.80 -13.21
N LYS A 246 -4.64 8.56 -12.56
CA LYS A 246 -4.40 9.95 -12.17
C LYS A 246 -3.11 10.12 -11.35
N TYR A 247 -2.78 9.17 -10.48
CA TYR A 247 -1.55 9.23 -9.66
C TYR A 247 -0.30 9.03 -10.50
N MET A 248 -0.34 8.15 -11.50
CA MET A 248 0.77 7.93 -12.43
C MET A 248 1.09 9.21 -13.24
N TYR A 249 0.07 9.91 -13.74
CA TYR A 249 0.28 11.17 -14.46
C TYR A 249 0.79 12.28 -13.53
N HIS A 250 0.32 12.29 -12.28
CA HIS A 250 0.82 13.23 -11.29
C HIS A 250 2.30 12.98 -10.97
N GLU A 251 2.69 11.73 -10.74
CA GLU A 251 4.09 11.33 -10.55
C GLU A 251 4.95 11.70 -11.76
N LEU A 252 4.49 11.37 -12.96
CA LEU A 252 5.19 11.72 -14.20
C LEU A 252 5.46 13.23 -14.30
N ARG A 253 4.44 14.05 -14.03
CA ARG A 253 4.59 15.51 -14.00
C ARG A 253 5.64 15.95 -12.97
N ASN A 254 5.56 15.42 -11.75
CA ASN A 254 6.49 15.74 -10.68
C ASN A 254 7.94 15.44 -11.08
N LEU A 255 8.18 14.26 -11.64
CA LEU A 255 9.52 13.85 -12.11
C LEU A 255 10.01 14.67 -13.31
N LEU A 256 9.12 15.07 -14.22
CA LEU A 256 9.50 15.91 -15.37
C LEU A 256 9.85 17.34 -14.99
N THR A 257 9.24 17.87 -13.93
CA THR A 257 9.47 19.25 -13.46
C THR A 257 10.57 19.37 -12.41
N MET A 258 10.98 18.25 -11.79
CA MET A 258 12.03 18.25 -10.76
C MET A 258 13.42 18.35 -11.37
N PRO A 259 14.26 19.27 -10.91
CA PRO A 259 15.68 19.27 -11.30
C PRO A 259 16.39 17.99 -10.82
N PRO A 260 17.42 17.51 -11.55
CA PRO A 260 18.13 16.28 -11.18
C PRO A 260 18.89 16.42 -9.86
N HIS A 261 18.91 15.33 -9.08
CA HIS A 261 19.68 15.22 -7.84
C HIS A 261 20.14 13.78 -7.62
N PRO A 262 21.37 13.51 -7.15
CA PRO A 262 21.91 12.15 -7.07
C PRO A 262 21.12 11.21 -6.16
N ASN A 263 20.37 11.73 -5.19
CA ASN A 263 19.59 10.93 -4.23
C ASN A 263 18.08 10.98 -4.49
N VAL A 264 17.66 11.45 -5.64
CA VAL A 264 16.27 11.48 -6.09
C VAL A 264 16.19 10.74 -7.43
N LEU A 265 15.08 10.05 -7.68
CA LEU A 265 14.82 9.34 -8.93
C LEU A 265 15.03 10.27 -10.13
N ASP A 266 15.77 9.80 -11.09
CA ASP A 266 16.03 10.55 -12.33
C ASP A 266 14.76 10.72 -13.17
N ARG A 267 14.76 11.75 -14.01
CA ARG A 267 13.67 12.03 -14.94
C ARG A 267 13.36 10.82 -15.82
N PRO A 268 12.06 10.50 -16.05
CA PRO A 268 11.65 9.45 -16.98
C PRO A 268 12.23 9.65 -18.39
N THR A 269 12.72 8.58 -18.99
CA THR A 269 13.44 8.64 -20.27
C THR A 269 12.52 8.45 -21.47
N ARG A 270 11.41 7.76 -21.31
CA ARG A 270 10.43 7.45 -22.36
C ARG A 270 9.02 7.40 -21.80
N LEU A 271 8.04 7.87 -22.57
CA LEU A 271 6.63 7.61 -22.33
C LEU A 271 6.23 6.31 -23.03
N VAL A 272 5.65 5.38 -22.30
CA VAL A 272 5.17 4.13 -22.88
C VAL A 272 3.74 4.32 -23.36
N THR A 273 3.51 4.06 -24.64
CA THR A 273 2.22 4.30 -25.27
C THR A 273 1.60 3.00 -25.82
N LYS A 274 0.28 3.02 -25.91
CA LYS A 274 -0.52 1.96 -26.53
C LYS A 274 -1.64 2.58 -27.35
N LYS A 275 -1.95 1.97 -28.51
CA LYS A 275 -3.14 2.34 -29.28
C LYS A 275 -4.39 1.75 -28.65
N THR A 276 -5.38 2.58 -28.35
CA THR A 276 -6.68 2.15 -27.84
C THR A 276 -7.47 1.44 -28.94
N ARG A 277 -8.40 0.58 -28.53
CA ARG A 277 -9.34 -0.08 -29.44
C ARG A 277 -10.70 0.60 -29.53
N SER A 278 -10.93 1.64 -28.73
CA SER A 278 -12.12 2.47 -28.85
C SER A 278 -12.26 3.02 -30.27
N ASN A 279 -13.46 3.40 -30.67
CA ASN A 279 -13.77 3.90 -32.02
C ASN A 279 -12.86 5.06 -32.49
N ALA A 280 -12.20 5.74 -31.58
CA ALA A 280 -11.29 6.85 -31.88
C ALA A 280 -9.83 6.45 -32.14
N ARG A 281 -9.41 5.19 -31.91
CA ARG A 281 -8.02 4.68 -32.08
C ARG A 281 -6.95 5.66 -31.58
N ARG A 282 -7.10 6.16 -30.36
CA ARG A 282 -6.16 7.10 -29.75
C ARG A 282 -4.86 6.37 -29.38
N THR A 283 -3.73 7.08 -29.44
CA THR A 283 -2.49 6.64 -28.81
C THR A 283 -2.39 7.30 -27.44
N VAL A 284 -2.38 6.49 -26.39
CA VAL A 284 -2.43 6.96 -25.00
C VAL A 284 -1.18 6.54 -24.22
N VAL A 285 -0.82 7.30 -23.21
CA VAL A 285 0.27 7.01 -22.29
C VAL A 285 -0.26 6.07 -21.22
N ILE A 286 0.33 4.87 -21.13
CA ILE A 286 -0.02 3.86 -20.13
C ILE A 286 1.01 3.75 -19.03
N GLY A 287 2.16 4.40 -19.18
CA GLY A 287 3.27 4.37 -18.24
C GLY A 287 4.47 5.12 -18.76
N PHE A 288 5.58 5.01 -18.04
CA PHE A 288 6.85 5.61 -18.41
C PHE A 288 8.03 4.73 -17.99
N LEU A 289 9.16 4.88 -18.69
CA LEU A 289 10.41 4.19 -18.36
C LEU A 289 11.30 5.07 -17.50
N GLU A 290 11.78 4.50 -16.42
CA GLU A 290 12.73 5.10 -15.49
C GLU A 290 13.95 4.21 -15.29
N PRO A 291 15.08 4.73 -14.81
CA PRO A 291 16.26 3.93 -14.51
C PRO A 291 15.93 2.83 -13.51
N TYR A 292 16.36 1.61 -13.80
CA TYR A 292 16.23 0.50 -12.87
C TYR A 292 17.42 0.44 -11.92
N TYR A 293 17.17 0.66 -10.64
CA TYR A 293 18.14 0.45 -9.58
C TYR A 293 18.05 -0.99 -9.09
N SER A 294 19.04 -1.82 -9.43
CA SER A 294 19.06 -3.24 -9.07
C SER A 294 19.43 -3.51 -7.61
N GLY A 295 19.63 -2.45 -6.82
CA GLY A 295 19.90 -2.55 -5.39
C GLY A 295 18.65 -2.90 -4.60
N ILE A 296 18.87 -3.20 -3.33
CA ILE A 296 17.80 -3.53 -2.37
C ILE A 296 17.24 -2.24 -1.76
N ASN A 297 15.96 -2.18 -1.43
CA ASN A 297 15.40 -1.06 -0.67
C ASN A 297 15.88 -1.09 0.81
N LEU A 298 15.84 0.06 1.48
CA LEU A 298 16.32 0.16 2.87
C LEU A 298 15.52 -0.69 3.85
N ARG A 299 14.21 -0.89 3.63
CA ARG A 299 13.38 -1.72 4.49
C ARG A 299 13.89 -3.16 4.56
N ASP A 300 14.34 -3.68 3.43
CA ASP A 300 14.82 -5.06 3.33
C ASP A 300 16.32 -5.14 3.67
N ALA A 301 17.10 -4.10 3.35
CA ALA A 301 18.55 -4.06 3.57
C ALA A 301 18.92 -3.97 5.06
N LEU A 302 18.29 -3.07 5.81
CA LEU A 302 18.69 -2.73 7.18
C LEU A 302 18.69 -3.94 8.13
N PRO A 303 17.62 -4.76 8.23
CA PRO A 303 17.61 -5.93 9.11
C PRO A 303 18.63 -6.98 8.70
N VAL A 304 18.81 -7.18 7.39
CA VAL A 304 19.76 -8.16 6.85
C VAL A 304 21.21 -7.74 7.15
N LEU A 305 21.53 -6.46 6.94
CA LEU A 305 22.85 -5.92 7.25
C LEU A 305 23.13 -5.94 8.75
N ARG A 306 22.14 -5.60 9.59
CA ARG A 306 22.23 -5.69 11.05
C ARG A 306 22.51 -7.13 11.50
N MET A 307 21.72 -8.08 11.04
CA MET A 307 21.83 -9.51 11.40
C MET A 307 23.19 -10.08 11.00
N ASN A 308 23.69 -9.68 9.83
CA ASN A 308 25.01 -10.11 9.33
C ASN A 308 26.18 -9.31 9.92
N LYS A 309 25.94 -8.37 10.83
CA LYS A 309 26.95 -7.47 11.41
C LYS A 309 27.71 -6.65 10.35
N LYS A 310 27.05 -6.33 9.24
CA LYS A 310 27.59 -5.55 8.11
C LYS A 310 26.97 -4.14 8.03
N LEU A 311 26.23 -3.73 9.04
CA LEU A 311 25.66 -2.38 9.14
C LEU A 311 26.65 -1.49 9.88
N TYR A 312 27.48 -0.76 9.13
CA TYR A 312 28.51 0.12 9.63
C TYR A 312 27.99 1.53 9.88
N LEU A 313 28.51 2.20 10.88
CA LEU A 313 28.06 3.55 11.24
C LEU A 313 28.32 4.56 10.12
N GLU A 314 29.43 4.43 9.43
CA GLU A 314 29.84 5.28 8.30
C GLU A 314 28.80 5.23 7.17
N ASP A 315 28.29 4.03 6.85
CA ASP A 315 27.25 3.84 5.84
C ASP A 315 25.92 4.46 6.31
N GLN A 316 25.52 4.21 7.57
CA GLN A 316 24.29 4.76 8.13
C GLN A 316 24.30 6.29 8.11
N VAL A 317 25.40 6.91 8.50
CA VAL A 317 25.55 8.38 8.50
C VAL A 317 25.52 8.94 7.09
N ARG A 318 26.24 8.30 6.16
CA ARG A 318 26.22 8.68 4.75
C ARG A 318 24.82 8.60 4.17
N TRP A 319 24.11 7.49 4.38
CA TRP A 319 22.73 7.35 3.90
C TRP A 319 21.80 8.37 4.52
N ALA A 320 21.87 8.57 5.83
CA ALA A 320 21.05 9.56 6.54
C ALA A 320 21.23 10.97 5.96
N LYS A 321 22.49 11.40 5.75
CA LYS A 321 22.82 12.70 5.16
C LYS A 321 22.30 12.81 3.72
N GLN A 322 22.51 11.79 2.89
CA GLN A 322 22.10 11.76 1.49
C GLN A 322 20.56 11.77 1.33
N ILE A 323 19.83 11.06 2.18
CA ILE A 323 18.36 11.08 2.19
C ILE A 323 17.85 12.47 2.58
N CYS A 324 18.41 13.06 3.64
CA CYS A 324 18.05 14.41 4.05
C CYS A 324 18.32 15.44 2.95
N SER A 325 19.48 15.37 2.30
CA SER A 325 19.83 16.24 1.16
C SER A 325 18.84 16.09 -0.01
N GLY A 326 18.41 14.84 -0.31
CA GLY A 326 17.37 14.57 -1.30
C GLY A 326 16.06 15.27 -0.97
N LEU A 327 15.62 15.22 0.29
CA LEU A 327 14.39 15.89 0.74
C LEU A 327 14.49 17.42 0.68
N VAL A 328 15.61 17.98 1.12
CA VAL A 328 15.88 19.42 0.97
C VAL A 328 15.77 19.83 -0.51
N HIS A 329 16.32 19.01 -1.43
CA HIS A 329 16.24 19.26 -2.86
C HIS A 329 14.80 19.20 -3.38
N ILE A 330 14.04 18.14 -3.04
CA ILE A 330 12.63 17.99 -3.44
C ILE A 330 11.83 19.23 -3.03
N ARG A 331 12.01 19.68 -1.79
CA ARG A 331 11.30 20.83 -1.27
C ARG A 331 11.74 22.15 -1.87
N GLN A 332 13.04 22.42 -1.91
CA GLN A 332 13.56 23.74 -2.33
C GLN A 332 13.62 23.93 -3.84
N LYS A 333 13.99 22.87 -4.57
CA LYS A 333 14.16 22.91 -6.03
C LYS A 333 12.96 22.33 -6.75
N GLY A 334 12.43 21.22 -6.26
CA GLY A 334 11.20 20.61 -6.78
C GLY A 334 9.93 21.38 -6.43
N LYS A 335 9.97 22.24 -5.37
CA LYS A 335 8.82 23.02 -4.89
C LYS A 335 7.61 22.14 -4.55
N MET A 336 7.87 20.93 -4.09
CA MET A 336 6.84 19.97 -3.70
C MET A 336 7.16 19.34 -2.33
N TYR A 337 6.14 18.71 -1.73
CA TYR A 337 6.32 17.88 -0.53
C TYR A 337 6.53 16.42 -0.94
N TYR A 338 7.11 15.63 -0.05
CA TYR A 338 7.24 14.19 -0.21
C TYR A 338 6.42 13.44 0.83
N ALA A 339 5.22 12.99 0.43
CA ALA A 339 4.20 12.46 1.35
C ALA A 339 4.46 11.03 1.85
N ASP A 340 5.17 10.20 1.09
CA ASP A 340 5.31 8.76 1.36
C ASP A 340 6.73 8.36 1.77
N MET A 341 7.27 9.10 2.76
CA MET A 341 8.61 8.80 3.25
C MET A 341 8.64 7.56 4.14
N ARG A 342 9.06 6.46 3.56
CA ARG A 342 9.27 5.17 4.24
C ARG A 342 10.43 4.41 3.59
N LEU A 343 10.92 3.40 4.29
CA LEU A 343 12.15 2.72 3.90
C LEU A 343 12.08 1.95 2.58
N ASP A 344 10.90 1.47 2.18
CA ASP A 344 10.70 0.78 0.91
C ASP A 344 10.67 1.73 -0.30
N GLN A 345 10.50 3.04 -0.07
CA GLN A 345 10.64 4.09 -1.09
C GLN A 345 12.07 4.63 -1.24
N ILE A 346 13.04 3.98 -0.62
CA ILE A 346 14.44 4.34 -0.72
C ILE A 346 15.23 3.12 -1.18
N VAL A 347 15.73 3.16 -2.40
CA VAL A 347 16.48 2.08 -3.03
C VAL A 347 17.97 2.39 -3.00
N LEU A 348 18.79 1.42 -2.59
CA LEU A 348 20.25 1.55 -2.67
C LEU A 348 20.73 1.28 -4.10
N THR A 349 21.77 1.98 -4.52
CA THR A 349 22.51 1.61 -5.74
C THR A 349 23.14 0.22 -5.58
N PRO A 350 23.47 -0.50 -6.68
CA PRO A 350 23.99 -1.87 -6.60
C PRO A 350 25.22 -2.07 -5.72
N ASP A 351 26.04 -1.03 -5.58
CA ASP A 351 27.22 -0.97 -4.71
C ASP A 351 26.89 -0.64 -3.24
N ASN A 352 25.62 -0.42 -2.91
CA ASN A 352 25.11 0.00 -1.61
C ASN A 352 25.69 1.34 -1.10
N THR A 353 26.25 2.16 -1.97
CA THR A 353 26.88 3.41 -1.53
C THR A 353 25.89 4.57 -1.44
N ARG A 354 24.83 4.56 -2.26
CA ARG A 354 23.96 5.71 -2.45
C ARG A 354 22.45 5.32 -2.39
N PRO A 355 21.68 5.93 -1.48
CA PRO A 355 20.22 5.84 -1.49
C PRO A 355 19.63 6.75 -2.57
N VAL A 356 18.56 6.31 -3.18
CA VAL A 356 17.74 7.04 -4.15
C VAL A 356 16.30 7.02 -3.67
N ILE A 357 15.69 8.19 -3.50
CA ILE A 357 14.28 8.38 -3.16
C ILE A 357 13.46 8.17 -4.42
N ILE A 358 12.48 7.27 -4.39
CA ILE A 358 11.60 6.90 -5.49
C ILE A 358 10.14 7.12 -5.12
N ASP A 359 9.21 6.93 -6.07
CA ASP A 359 7.76 6.94 -5.87
C ASP A 359 7.18 8.32 -5.50
N PHE A 360 6.88 9.11 -6.52
CA PHE A 360 6.36 10.47 -6.41
C PHE A 360 4.85 10.56 -6.69
N GLU A 361 4.11 9.46 -6.53
CA GLU A 361 2.64 9.42 -6.71
C GLU A 361 1.91 10.35 -5.74
N GLN A 362 2.48 10.60 -4.57
CA GLN A 362 1.93 11.44 -3.50
C GLN A 362 0.49 11.03 -3.14
N ARG A 363 0.21 9.74 -3.08
CA ARG A 363 -1.09 9.19 -2.68
C ARG A 363 -1.03 8.51 -1.33
N GLY A 364 -2.16 8.57 -0.59
CA GLY A 364 -2.32 7.90 0.69
C GLY A 364 -1.42 8.45 1.80
N VAL A 365 -1.62 7.95 3.00
CA VAL A 365 -0.82 8.24 4.19
C VAL A 365 -0.43 6.93 4.85
N TRP A 366 0.86 6.75 5.08
CA TRP A 366 1.37 5.62 5.84
C TRP A 366 1.47 6.00 7.32
N CYS A 367 0.41 5.73 8.07
CA CYS A 367 0.22 6.23 9.43
C CYS A 367 1.36 5.87 10.41
N GLU A 368 2.12 4.80 10.13
CA GLU A 368 3.26 4.40 10.96
C GLU A 368 4.45 5.37 10.86
N PHE A 369 4.60 6.05 9.74
CA PHE A 369 5.65 7.05 9.53
C PHE A 369 5.12 8.48 9.61
N ALA A 370 3.88 8.72 9.25
CA ALA A 370 3.29 10.04 9.15
C ALA A 370 3.23 10.78 10.50
N SER A 371 3.29 12.09 10.42
CA SER A 371 3.17 12.96 11.59
C SER A 371 1.75 12.96 12.17
N PRO A 372 1.58 13.29 13.45
CA PRO A 372 0.27 13.31 14.08
C PRO A 372 -0.75 14.22 13.38
N GLU A 373 -0.31 15.39 12.88
CA GLU A 373 -1.17 16.33 12.15
C GLU A 373 -1.63 15.78 10.80
N VAL A 374 -0.77 15.06 10.07
CA VAL A 374 -1.13 14.36 8.83
C VAL A 374 -2.09 13.21 9.14
N ASN A 375 -1.80 12.43 10.18
CA ASN A 375 -2.67 11.35 10.62
C ASN A 375 -4.05 11.86 11.05
N ALA A 376 -4.11 13.01 11.75
CA ALA A 376 -5.38 13.61 12.15
C ALA A 376 -6.28 13.92 10.95
N LEU A 377 -5.70 14.51 9.90
CA LEU A 377 -6.41 14.83 8.66
C LEU A 377 -6.83 13.55 7.91
N GLU A 378 -5.94 12.56 7.85
CA GLU A 378 -6.22 11.28 7.19
C GLU A 378 -7.32 10.50 7.91
N TYR A 379 -7.35 10.50 9.25
CA TYR A 379 -8.44 9.86 10.01
C TYR A 379 -9.80 10.50 9.69
N MET A 380 -9.85 11.84 9.61
CA MET A 380 -11.08 12.54 9.21
C MET A 380 -11.48 12.17 7.78
N ARG A 381 -10.51 12.10 6.85
CA ARG A 381 -10.78 11.72 5.46
C ARG A 381 -11.35 10.30 5.35
N ILE A 382 -10.73 9.35 6.03
CA ILE A 382 -11.17 7.96 6.05
C ILE A 382 -12.59 7.85 6.60
N LEU A 383 -12.87 8.54 7.72
CA LEU A 383 -14.18 8.48 8.38
C LEU A 383 -15.28 9.26 7.64
N ALA A 384 -14.88 10.24 6.79
CA ALA A 384 -15.81 11.03 5.98
C ALA A 384 -16.12 10.40 4.62
N SER A 385 -15.31 9.42 4.17
CA SER A 385 -15.55 8.72 2.90
C SER A 385 -16.78 7.83 3.03
N ASP A 386 -17.65 7.87 2.02
CA ASP A 386 -18.75 6.93 1.90
C ASP A 386 -18.18 5.57 1.47
N ASP A 387 -18.59 4.49 2.12
CA ASP A 387 -18.44 3.15 1.56
C ASP A 387 -19.39 3.08 0.35
N GLU A 388 -18.89 2.69 -0.82
CA GLU A 388 -19.67 2.57 -2.06
C GLU A 388 -20.84 1.53 -1.96
N ASP A 389 -21.03 0.92 -0.80
CA ASP A 389 -22.04 -0.12 -0.54
C ASP A 389 -23.41 0.42 -0.03
N ASP A 390 -23.59 1.73 0.14
CA ASP A 390 -24.85 2.32 0.65
C ASP A 390 -25.82 2.78 -0.48
N GLU A 391 -25.75 2.21 -1.69
CA GLU A 391 -26.68 2.50 -2.81
C GLU A 391 -27.98 1.69 -2.80
N ASP A 392 -28.63 1.47 -1.67
CA ASP A 392 -30.01 0.98 -1.62
C ASP A 392 -30.82 1.68 -0.51
N ASP A 393 -31.00 3.01 -0.65
CA ASP A 393 -32.02 3.74 0.11
C ASP A 393 -33.35 3.69 -0.66
N ASP A 394 -34.10 2.62 -0.46
CA ASP A 394 -35.54 2.58 -0.74
C ASP A 394 -36.27 3.32 0.38
N GLU A 395 -36.77 4.50 0.08
CA GLU A 395 -37.59 5.32 0.97
C GLU A 395 -38.89 4.58 1.35
N SER A 396 -38.90 3.85 2.44
CA SER A 396 -40.14 3.30 2.98
C SER A 396 -40.29 3.43 4.48
N TYR A 397 -41.21 4.26 4.87
CA TYR A 397 -42.05 4.29 6.09
C TYR A 397 -41.40 4.27 7.49
N VAL A 398 -41.76 5.30 8.25
CA VAL A 398 -41.47 5.56 9.66
C VAL A 398 -41.92 4.39 10.55
N ALA A 399 -40.99 3.49 10.83
CA ALA A 399 -41.05 2.57 11.96
C ALA A 399 -39.98 2.97 12.98
N VAL A 400 -40.12 2.63 14.24
CA VAL A 400 -39.06 2.81 15.25
C VAL A 400 -37.83 2.03 14.74
N PRO A 401 -36.67 2.69 14.52
CA PRO A 401 -35.53 2.03 13.92
C PRO A 401 -35.06 0.87 14.77
N THR A 402 -34.74 -0.25 14.13
CA THR A 402 -34.10 -1.39 14.77
C THR A 402 -32.73 -0.95 15.33
N ALA A 403 -32.13 -1.77 16.21
CA ALA A 403 -30.80 -1.46 16.76
C ALA A 403 -29.73 -1.33 15.64
N ALA A 404 -29.89 -2.08 14.54
CA ALA A 404 -29.01 -1.99 13.37
C ALA A 404 -29.20 -0.67 12.58
N GLU A 405 -30.43 -0.28 12.30
CA GLU A 405 -30.74 0.99 11.64
C GLU A 405 -30.29 2.19 12.50
N ALA A 406 -30.47 2.12 13.82
CA ALA A 406 -29.97 3.15 14.73
C ALA A 406 -28.43 3.25 14.73
N ALA A 407 -27.70 2.13 14.54
CA ALA A 407 -26.26 2.11 14.40
C ALA A 407 -25.82 2.73 13.05
N GLN A 408 -26.50 2.41 11.96
CA GLN A 408 -26.25 3.01 10.64
C GLN A 408 -26.48 4.53 10.65
N LEU A 409 -27.58 4.99 11.27
CA LEU A 409 -27.83 6.43 11.40
C LEU A 409 -26.73 7.13 12.19
N ARG A 410 -26.27 6.55 13.31
CA ARG A 410 -25.15 7.13 14.08
C ARG A 410 -23.84 7.16 13.28
N ASN A 411 -23.53 6.12 12.54
CA ASN A 411 -22.36 6.08 11.67
C ASN A 411 -22.46 7.15 10.57
N ARG A 412 -23.64 7.31 9.95
CA ARG A 412 -23.91 8.35 8.96
C ARG A 412 -23.73 9.76 9.54
N ASP A 413 -24.24 10.02 10.74
CA ASP A 413 -24.07 11.31 11.42
C ASP A 413 -22.59 11.63 11.68
N LEU A 414 -21.80 10.62 12.09
CA LEU A 414 -20.34 10.77 12.26
C LEU A 414 -19.64 11.08 10.93
N ARG A 415 -19.98 10.36 9.86
CA ARG A 415 -19.44 10.62 8.51
C ARG A 415 -19.71 12.06 8.06
N LEU A 416 -20.96 12.52 8.17
CA LEU A 416 -21.35 13.88 7.82
C LEU A 416 -20.61 14.94 8.65
N ARG A 417 -20.41 14.68 9.94
CA ARG A 417 -19.66 15.58 10.84
C ARG A 417 -18.20 15.76 10.39
N TYR A 418 -17.51 14.66 10.05
CA TYR A 418 -16.12 14.72 9.61
C TYR A 418 -15.99 15.26 8.18
N ALA A 419 -16.94 14.97 7.31
CA ALA A 419 -17.02 15.56 5.98
C ALA A 419 -17.18 17.09 6.06
N ALA A 420 -18.08 17.58 6.92
CA ALA A 420 -18.26 19.02 7.14
C ALA A 420 -17.01 19.70 7.71
N LEU A 421 -16.21 19.00 8.53
CA LEU A 421 -14.92 19.52 8.99
C LEU A 421 -13.94 19.65 7.82
N LEU A 422 -13.81 18.64 6.98
CA LEU A 422 -12.94 18.67 5.81
C LEU A 422 -13.38 19.71 4.78
N ASP A 423 -14.68 19.90 4.56
CA ASP A 423 -15.21 20.94 3.66
C ASP A 423 -14.77 22.35 4.08
N ARG A 424 -14.58 22.58 5.39
CA ARG A 424 -14.05 23.86 5.91
C ARG A 424 -12.53 23.97 5.80
N LEU A 425 -11.82 22.84 5.97
CA LEU A 425 -10.35 22.82 5.94
C LEU A 425 -9.81 22.85 4.51
N HIS A 426 -10.46 22.16 3.59
CA HIS A 426 -10.07 22.08 2.17
C HIS A 426 -11.30 21.86 1.28
N PRO A 427 -11.97 22.94 0.84
CA PRO A 427 -13.09 22.82 -0.11
C PRO A 427 -12.68 22.04 -1.37
N GLY A 428 -13.50 21.09 -1.80
CA GLY A 428 -13.20 20.22 -2.95
C GLY A 428 -12.31 18.99 -2.63
N TRP A 429 -12.09 18.66 -1.36
CA TRP A 429 -11.29 17.51 -0.97
C TRP A 429 -11.78 16.17 -1.57
N ARG A 430 -13.09 16.06 -1.85
CA ARG A 430 -13.68 14.84 -2.45
C ARG A 430 -13.16 14.58 -3.86
N ASP A 431 -12.83 15.63 -4.61
CA ASP A 431 -12.30 15.52 -5.98
C ASP A 431 -10.84 15.05 -6.01
N LEU A 432 -10.13 15.15 -4.87
CA LEU A 432 -8.74 14.71 -4.75
C LEU A 432 -8.64 13.22 -4.42
N GLY A 433 -9.55 12.71 -3.59
CA GLY A 433 -9.54 11.31 -3.14
C GLY A 433 -10.21 10.34 -4.13
N GLY A 434 -10.42 9.10 -3.66
CA GLY A 434 -11.21 8.10 -4.34
C GLY A 434 -10.49 7.32 -5.44
N THR A 435 -11.22 6.36 -5.99
CA THR A 435 -10.77 5.42 -7.03
C THR A 435 -10.95 5.94 -8.46
N ASP A 436 -11.48 7.15 -8.60
CA ASP A 436 -11.64 7.82 -9.88
C ASP A 436 -10.33 7.90 -10.67
N ASN A 437 -10.40 7.61 -11.96
CA ASN A 437 -9.25 7.59 -12.87
C ASN A 437 -9.03 8.92 -13.58
N HIS A 438 -9.90 9.91 -13.40
CA HIS A 438 -9.84 11.17 -14.13
C HIS A 438 -8.70 12.07 -13.60
N TYR A 439 -7.81 12.48 -14.51
CA TYR A 439 -6.68 13.35 -14.16
C TYR A 439 -7.02 14.83 -14.38
N HIS A 440 -7.02 15.60 -13.29
CA HIS A 440 -7.36 17.04 -13.29
C HIS A 440 -6.14 17.96 -13.12
N ASN A 441 -4.94 17.40 -13.00
CA ASN A 441 -3.70 18.14 -12.75
C ASN A 441 -3.80 19.10 -11.54
N PRO A 442 -4.17 18.64 -10.34
CA PRO A 442 -4.31 19.49 -9.19
C PRO A 442 -2.95 20.11 -8.78
N PRO A 443 -2.91 21.40 -8.41
CA PRO A 443 -1.65 22.12 -8.15
C PRO A 443 -0.86 21.55 -6.96
N HIS A 444 -1.56 20.96 -5.98
CA HIS A 444 -0.97 20.40 -4.74
C HIS A 444 -1.07 18.88 -4.65
N GLY A 445 -1.30 18.19 -5.79
CA GLY A 445 -1.45 16.73 -5.81
C GLY A 445 -2.79 16.25 -5.28
N TYR A 446 -2.88 14.93 -5.12
CA TYR A 446 -4.12 14.24 -4.78
C TYR A 446 -4.23 13.85 -3.28
N ASN A 447 -3.26 14.21 -2.47
CA ASN A 447 -3.27 13.85 -1.06
C ASN A 447 -4.00 14.88 -0.21
N VAL A 448 -5.22 14.54 0.20
CA VAL A 448 -6.11 15.44 0.97
C VAL A 448 -5.45 15.92 2.27
N ALA A 449 -4.82 15.00 3.03
CA ALA A 449 -4.21 15.36 4.30
C ALA A 449 -3.09 16.38 4.11
N TRP A 450 -2.25 16.22 3.09
CA TRP A 450 -1.16 17.14 2.80
C TRP A 450 -1.65 18.45 2.17
N ALA A 451 -2.71 18.41 1.34
CA ALA A 451 -3.31 19.61 0.75
C ALA A 451 -3.95 20.54 1.81
N CYS A 452 -4.38 20.01 2.96
CA CYS A 452 -4.89 20.79 4.07
C CYS A 452 -3.80 21.54 4.88
N LEU A 453 -2.52 21.20 4.68
CA LEU A 453 -1.40 21.77 5.45
C LEU A 453 -0.77 22.96 4.73
N THR A 454 -0.31 23.96 5.50
CA THR A 454 0.51 25.04 4.95
C THR A 454 1.90 24.50 4.54
N PRO A 455 2.66 25.22 3.70
CA PRO A 455 4.01 24.81 3.34
C PRO A 455 4.94 24.58 4.55
N THR A 456 4.81 25.38 5.60
CA THR A 456 5.59 25.21 6.84
C THR A 456 5.18 23.93 7.57
N GLU A 457 3.88 23.70 7.75
CA GLU A 457 3.36 22.48 8.37
C GLU A 457 3.77 21.24 7.60
N GLN A 458 3.73 21.27 6.26
CA GLN A 458 4.21 20.18 5.40
C GLN A 458 5.69 19.88 5.67
N GLU A 459 6.57 20.89 5.74
CA GLU A 459 7.98 20.70 6.06
C GLU A 459 8.16 20.04 7.45
N ARG A 460 7.40 20.50 8.46
CA ARG A 460 7.47 19.92 9.82
C ARG A 460 6.97 18.47 9.84
N ALA A 461 6.00 18.13 8.99
CA ALA A 461 5.54 16.76 8.81
C ALA A 461 6.60 15.88 8.13
N GLU A 462 7.28 16.38 7.09
CA GLU A 462 8.42 15.69 6.46
C GLU A 462 9.56 15.44 7.44
N VAL A 463 9.88 16.43 8.28
CA VAL A 463 10.90 16.29 9.35
C VAL A 463 10.53 15.20 10.34
N TYR A 464 9.24 15.09 10.70
CA TYR A 464 8.77 14.01 11.58
C TYR A 464 8.99 12.63 10.93
N MET A 465 8.61 12.48 9.68
CA MET A 465 8.79 11.23 8.94
C MET A 465 10.28 10.89 8.78
N LEU A 466 11.11 11.90 8.47
CA LEU A 466 12.57 11.76 8.43
C LEU A 466 13.12 11.29 9.78
N GLY A 467 12.66 11.86 10.90
CA GLY A 467 13.09 11.45 12.25
C GLY A 467 12.82 9.96 12.53
N ARG A 468 11.64 9.46 12.12
CA ARG A 468 11.30 8.03 12.25
C ARG A 468 12.15 7.15 11.33
N LEU A 469 12.41 7.62 10.11
CA LEU A 469 13.28 6.94 9.15
C LEU A 469 14.72 6.90 9.64
N LEU A 470 15.26 8.00 10.17
CA LEU A 470 16.60 8.05 10.77
C LEU A 470 16.74 7.06 11.92
N TRP A 471 15.73 6.96 12.78
CA TRP A 471 15.72 5.93 13.82
C TRP A 471 15.86 4.53 13.22
N CYS A 472 15.06 4.20 12.21
CA CYS A 472 15.16 2.91 11.53
C CYS A 472 16.56 2.66 10.94
N VAL A 473 17.15 3.67 10.30
CA VAL A 473 18.50 3.58 9.69
C VAL A 473 19.54 3.29 10.77
N PHE A 474 19.54 4.02 11.90
CA PHE A 474 20.55 3.85 12.96
C PHE A 474 20.32 2.60 13.82
N GLU A 475 19.07 2.21 14.03
CA GLU A 475 18.76 0.97 14.74
C GLU A 475 18.87 -0.28 13.84
N GLY A 476 18.86 -0.12 12.51
CA GLY A 476 18.88 -1.23 11.56
C GLY A 476 17.57 -2.01 11.54
N MET A 477 16.45 -1.29 11.59
CA MET A 477 15.08 -1.83 11.67
C MET A 477 14.31 -1.59 10.38
N SER A 478 13.40 -2.49 10.03
CA SER A 478 12.55 -2.39 8.83
C SER A 478 11.38 -1.41 8.98
N ALA A 479 11.00 -1.09 10.20
CA ALA A 479 9.93 -0.15 10.53
C ALA A 479 10.15 0.43 11.93
N PRO A 480 9.61 1.63 12.24
CA PRO A 480 9.72 2.22 13.56
C PRO A 480 8.86 1.52 14.61
N GLN A 481 7.88 0.75 14.15
CA GLN A 481 6.96 0.00 15.01
C GLN A 481 6.63 -1.35 14.36
N ARG A 482 6.20 -2.29 15.17
CA ARG A 482 5.63 -3.55 14.69
C ARG A 482 4.25 -3.27 14.10
N GLY A 483 4.20 -3.18 12.78
CA GLY A 483 2.94 -2.96 12.09
C GLY A 483 1.95 -4.09 12.35
N ALA A 484 0.69 -3.75 12.56
CA ALA A 484 -0.36 -4.74 12.68
C ALA A 484 -0.64 -5.46 11.35
N VAL A 485 -0.41 -4.80 10.21
CA VAL A 485 -0.59 -5.38 8.87
C VAL A 485 0.70 -5.99 8.34
N TRP A 486 1.80 -5.25 8.42
CA TRP A 486 3.07 -5.68 7.85
C TRP A 486 3.90 -6.46 8.85
N GLN A 487 4.31 -7.65 8.46
CA GLN A 487 5.16 -8.47 9.30
C GLN A 487 6.57 -7.88 9.31
N SER A 488 7.10 -7.63 10.52
CA SER A 488 8.52 -7.39 10.72
C SER A 488 9.35 -8.61 10.29
N TYR A 489 10.61 -8.42 9.97
CA TYR A 489 11.51 -9.53 9.70
C TYR A 489 11.61 -10.44 10.92
N ARG A 490 11.61 -11.76 10.69
CA ARG A 490 11.53 -12.79 11.74
C ARG A 490 12.59 -12.67 12.82
N ASN A 491 13.76 -12.14 12.48
CA ASN A 491 14.91 -12.04 13.37
C ASN A 491 15.20 -10.61 13.83
N GLU A 492 14.27 -9.69 13.64
CA GLU A 492 14.40 -8.34 14.21
C GLU A 492 14.17 -8.38 15.72
N PRO A 493 14.88 -7.52 16.46
CA PRO A 493 14.64 -7.34 17.90
C PRO A 493 13.21 -6.91 18.21
N GLU A 494 12.75 -7.25 19.40
CA GLU A 494 11.38 -6.93 19.83
C GLU A 494 11.26 -5.55 20.50
N PHE A 495 12.01 -4.55 20.06
CA PHE A 495 11.83 -3.18 20.54
C PHE A 495 11.34 -2.25 19.43
N GLU A 496 10.79 -1.12 19.81
CA GLU A 496 10.16 -0.16 18.92
C GLU A 496 10.58 1.26 19.29
N PHE A 497 10.44 2.18 18.32
CA PHE A 497 10.58 3.60 18.60
C PHE A 497 9.62 4.03 19.74
N PRO A 498 10.07 4.83 20.77
CA PRO A 498 11.30 5.61 20.79
C PRO A 498 12.48 4.99 21.55
N ALA A 499 12.53 3.68 21.73
CA ALA A 499 13.68 3.06 22.37
C ALA A 499 14.93 3.15 21.48
N PHE A 500 16.11 3.34 22.09
CA PHE A 500 17.38 3.44 21.38
C PHE A 500 18.37 2.40 21.92
N GLU A 501 18.91 1.57 21.02
CA GLU A 501 19.97 0.62 21.35
C GLU A 501 21.28 0.96 20.65
N ARG A 502 21.25 1.18 19.33
CA ARG A 502 22.42 1.37 18.48
C ARG A 502 22.67 2.83 18.07
N THR A 503 21.62 3.65 18.06
CA THR A 503 21.72 5.05 17.66
C THR A 503 22.76 5.81 18.49
N PRO A 504 23.74 6.47 17.85
CA PRO A 504 24.73 7.27 18.54
C PRO A 504 24.08 8.26 19.51
N PRO A 505 24.58 8.40 20.75
CA PRO A 505 23.99 9.28 21.77
C PRO A 505 23.80 10.73 21.28
N GLU A 506 24.70 11.21 20.43
CA GLU A 506 24.68 12.58 19.89
C GLU A 506 23.51 12.81 18.92
N LEU A 507 23.01 11.77 18.25
CA LEU A 507 21.89 11.86 17.30
C LEU A 507 20.52 11.64 17.96
N ARG A 508 20.46 11.05 19.15
CA ARG A 508 19.18 10.81 19.84
C ARG A 508 18.38 12.09 20.06
N PRO A 509 18.97 13.20 20.57
CA PRO A 509 18.22 14.46 20.74
C PRO A 509 17.70 15.04 19.42
N LEU A 510 18.43 14.87 18.31
CA LEU A 510 17.97 15.29 16.99
C LEU A 510 16.72 14.49 16.57
N ILE A 511 16.76 13.16 16.66
CA ILE A 511 15.64 12.28 16.31
C ILE A 511 14.42 12.58 17.20
N GLU A 512 14.62 12.79 18.50
CA GLU A 512 13.54 13.15 19.43
C GLU A 512 12.91 14.50 19.09
N ARG A 513 13.71 15.51 18.74
CA ARG A 513 13.20 16.81 18.27
C ARG A 513 12.45 16.68 16.95
N CYS A 514 12.96 15.93 15.98
CA CYS A 514 12.27 15.68 14.70
C CYS A 514 10.89 15.05 14.95
N THR A 515 10.78 14.14 15.91
CA THR A 515 9.55 13.39 16.20
C THR A 515 8.72 14.00 17.34
N GLY A 516 8.87 15.30 17.60
CA GLY A 516 8.03 16.03 18.54
C GLY A 516 6.54 15.87 18.24
N GLY A 517 5.71 15.76 19.30
CA GLY A 517 4.27 15.58 19.18
C GLY A 517 3.81 14.15 18.93
N ARG A 518 4.69 13.15 18.98
CA ARG A 518 4.34 11.74 18.77
C ARG A 518 3.15 11.30 19.60
N ARG A 519 2.31 10.45 19.01
CA ARG A 519 1.12 9.87 19.63
C ARG A 519 1.33 8.40 19.97
N PRO A 520 0.55 7.81 20.90
CA PRO A 520 0.46 6.37 21.09
C PRO A 520 0.12 5.68 19.77
N GLN A 521 0.55 4.44 19.64
CA GLN A 521 0.29 3.64 18.44
C GLN A 521 -0.47 2.37 18.81
N LEU A 522 -1.33 1.93 17.91
CA LEU A 522 -2.11 0.70 18.09
C LEU A 522 -1.21 -0.53 18.34
N SER A 523 0.00 -0.54 17.78
CA SER A 523 1.00 -1.60 18.00
C SER A 523 1.41 -1.76 19.46
N GLY A 524 1.22 -0.73 20.28
CA GLY A 524 1.35 -0.84 21.74
C GLY A 524 0.32 -1.73 22.43
N LEU A 525 -0.80 -1.99 21.77
CA LEU A 525 -1.96 -2.74 22.30
C LEU A 525 -2.23 -4.02 21.52
N VAL A 526 -2.17 -3.95 20.19
CA VAL A 526 -2.49 -5.06 19.27
C VAL A 526 -1.31 -5.29 18.35
N VAL A 527 -0.82 -6.52 18.32
CA VAL A 527 0.30 -6.93 17.47
C VAL A 527 -0.07 -8.10 16.61
N ARG A 528 0.62 -8.22 15.50
CA ARG A 528 0.51 -9.35 14.61
C ARG A 528 1.48 -10.46 15.00
N LYS A 529 0.98 -11.71 15.05
CA LYS A 529 1.80 -12.92 15.13
C LYS A 529 1.36 -13.91 14.03
N GLY A 530 2.21 -14.09 13.03
CA GLY A 530 1.87 -14.87 11.85
C GLY A 530 0.69 -14.27 11.09
N SER A 531 -0.38 -15.04 10.89
CA SER A 531 -1.63 -14.63 10.25
C SER A 531 -2.68 -14.11 11.24
N LYS A 532 -2.33 -13.81 12.49
CA LYS A 532 -3.28 -13.43 13.54
C LYS A 532 -2.93 -12.13 14.22
N LEU A 533 -3.97 -11.41 14.64
CA LEU A 533 -3.87 -10.30 15.58
C LEU A 533 -4.01 -10.82 17.01
N GLU A 534 -3.14 -10.35 17.90
CA GLU A 534 -3.14 -10.68 19.33
C GLU A 534 -2.95 -9.42 20.17
N LEU A 535 -3.45 -9.45 21.40
CA LEU A 535 -3.16 -8.40 22.37
C LEU A 535 -1.70 -8.49 22.84
N ARG A 536 -1.05 -7.34 22.99
CA ARG A 536 0.35 -7.24 23.43
C ARG A 536 0.45 -7.41 24.93
N GLY A 537 1.36 -8.28 25.40
CA GLY A 537 1.79 -8.39 26.80
C GLY A 537 0.68 -8.79 27.77
N GLU A 538 0.74 -8.23 28.97
CA GLU A 538 -0.16 -8.51 30.09
C GLU A 538 -1.61 -8.04 29.89
N LEU A 539 -1.91 -7.25 28.85
CA LEU A 539 -3.27 -6.85 28.52
C LEU A 539 -4.19 -8.06 28.28
N GLY A 540 -3.63 -9.19 27.83
CA GLY A 540 -4.35 -10.46 27.72
C GLY A 540 -4.62 -11.14 29.06
N SER A 541 -3.98 -10.68 30.14
CA SER A 541 -4.09 -11.23 31.50
C SER A 541 -4.58 -10.20 32.53
N SER A 542 -4.80 -8.92 32.16
CA SER A 542 -5.18 -7.87 33.09
C SER A 542 -6.62 -8.00 33.58
N GLU A 543 -6.86 -7.64 34.84
CA GLU A 543 -8.18 -7.66 35.49
C GLU A 543 -9.22 -6.73 34.82
N LEU A 544 -8.79 -5.72 34.09
CA LEU A 544 -9.65 -4.84 33.30
C LEU A 544 -10.46 -5.56 32.22
N PHE A 545 -10.02 -6.74 31.79
CA PHE A 545 -10.64 -7.54 30.76
C PHE A 545 -11.14 -8.90 31.26
N ARG A 546 -11.24 -9.10 32.57
CA ARG A 546 -11.93 -10.25 33.11
C ARG A 546 -13.44 -10.06 32.87
N PRO A 547 -14.12 -10.98 32.14
CA PRO A 547 -15.57 -10.98 32.10
C PRO A 547 -16.09 -11.03 33.52
N ALA A 548 -17.12 -10.24 33.80
CA ALA A 548 -17.77 -10.27 35.10
C ALA A 548 -18.04 -11.73 35.50
N GLU A 549 -17.74 -12.08 36.75
CA GLU A 549 -17.62 -13.45 37.31
C GLU A 549 -18.81 -14.41 37.09
N ARG A 550 -19.86 -14.03 36.38
CA ARG A 550 -21.10 -14.83 36.29
C ARG A 550 -21.09 -15.98 35.30
N ASP A 551 -20.13 -16.11 34.37
CA ASP A 551 -20.21 -17.15 33.32
C ASP A 551 -18.88 -17.81 32.94
N SER A 552 -17.97 -18.03 33.89
CA SER A 552 -16.62 -18.58 33.60
C SER A 552 -16.59 -20.00 33.02
N LYS A 553 -17.71 -20.71 32.91
CA LYS A 553 -17.79 -22.06 32.33
C LYS A 553 -18.10 -22.10 30.83
N TYR A 554 -18.70 -21.05 30.26
CA TYR A 554 -19.14 -21.04 28.85
C TYR A 554 -18.23 -20.24 27.89
N TYR A 555 -17.31 -19.42 28.36
CA TYR A 555 -16.57 -18.46 27.52
C TYR A 555 -15.09 -18.80 27.30
N ARG A 556 -14.72 -20.04 27.10
CA ARG A 556 -13.37 -20.43 26.65
C ARG A 556 -13.26 -20.52 25.13
N GLY A 557 -13.98 -19.71 24.37
CA GLY A 557 -14.06 -19.77 22.92
C GLY A 557 -13.24 -18.69 22.20
N ARG A 558 -12.88 -18.97 20.94
CA ARG A 558 -12.18 -18.11 19.98
C ARG A 558 -12.91 -16.77 19.76
N GLY A 559 -14.25 -16.75 19.82
CA GLY A 559 -15.09 -15.54 19.67
C GLY A 559 -14.84 -14.45 20.71
N ASP A 560 -14.52 -14.83 21.96
CA ASP A 560 -14.27 -13.84 23.02
C ASP A 560 -12.98 -13.05 22.78
N ARG A 561 -11.93 -13.70 22.30
CA ARG A 561 -10.66 -13.02 21.99
C ARG A 561 -10.83 -12.03 20.85
N VAL A 562 -11.57 -12.35 19.81
CA VAL A 562 -11.87 -11.46 18.69
C VAL A 562 -12.63 -10.23 19.19
N ARG A 563 -13.66 -10.43 20.00
CA ARG A 563 -14.45 -9.34 20.59
C ARG A 563 -13.59 -8.41 21.45
N VAL A 564 -12.69 -8.96 22.28
CA VAL A 564 -11.80 -8.15 23.11
C VAL A 564 -10.81 -7.34 22.26
N ILE A 565 -10.22 -7.93 21.23
CA ILE A 565 -9.30 -7.21 20.31
C ILE A 565 -10.05 -6.04 19.65
N ARG A 566 -11.26 -6.26 19.13
CA ARG A 566 -12.09 -5.20 18.54
C ARG A 566 -12.43 -4.10 19.55
N GLN A 567 -12.78 -4.44 20.78
CA GLN A 567 -13.08 -3.45 21.83
C GLN A 567 -11.86 -2.59 22.19
N VAL A 568 -10.68 -3.21 22.33
CA VAL A 568 -9.42 -2.50 22.60
C VAL A 568 -9.08 -1.57 21.45
N ALA A 569 -9.19 -2.04 20.21
CA ALA A 569 -8.94 -1.23 19.02
C ALA A 569 -9.94 -0.07 18.92
N ALA A 570 -11.23 -0.32 19.09
CA ALA A 570 -12.25 0.72 19.05
C ALA A 570 -12.05 1.79 20.14
N SER A 571 -11.60 1.39 21.34
CA SER A 571 -11.27 2.34 22.42
C SER A 571 -10.08 3.22 22.02
N PHE A 572 -9.01 2.60 21.52
CA PHE A 572 -7.83 3.32 21.02
C PHE A 572 -8.22 4.33 19.93
N TRP A 573 -8.99 3.89 18.93
CA TRP A 573 -9.38 4.76 17.83
C TRP A 573 -10.32 5.90 18.25
N ARG A 574 -11.23 5.67 19.21
CA ARG A 574 -12.06 6.76 19.77
C ARG A 574 -11.20 7.85 20.42
N GLU A 575 -10.16 7.48 21.15
CA GLU A 575 -9.24 8.44 21.75
C GLU A 575 -8.42 9.19 20.69
N GLU A 576 -7.87 8.49 19.69
CA GLU A 576 -7.09 9.09 18.61
C GLU A 576 -7.94 10.00 17.71
N VAL A 577 -9.14 9.57 17.33
CA VAL A 577 -10.08 10.36 16.51
C VAL A 577 -10.58 11.60 17.28
N SER A 578 -10.89 11.44 18.58
CA SER A 578 -11.27 12.59 19.41
C SER A 578 -10.14 13.61 19.55
N TRP A 579 -8.92 13.14 19.75
CA TRP A 579 -7.74 14.03 19.75
C TRP A 579 -7.58 14.74 18.40
N ALA A 580 -7.67 14.00 17.30
CA ALA A 580 -7.52 14.52 15.94
C ALA A 580 -8.55 15.61 15.65
N GLU A 581 -9.82 15.37 15.95
CA GLU A 581 -10.90 16.34 15.78
C GLU A 581 -10.65 17.63 16.60
N ASN A 582 -10.34 17.48 17.91
CA ASN A 582 -10.06 18.64 18.77
C ASN A 582 -8.87 19.44 18.27
N PHE A 583 -7.79 18.76 17.84
CA PHE A 583 -6.61 19.40 17.26
C PHE A 583 -6.96 20.22 16.01
N LEU A 584 -7.74 19.66 15.09
CA LEU A 584 -8.12 20.32 13.85
C LEU A 584 -9.09 21.49 14.08
N LEU A 585 -10.03 21.37 15.01
CA LEU A 585 -10.93 22.46 15.41
C LEU A 585 -10.16 23.61 16.09
N GLU A 586 -9.20 23.30 16.93
CA GLU A 586 -8.33 24.31 17.55
C GLU A 586 -7.44 25.00 16.51
N ARG A 587 -6.86 24.22 15.57
CA ARG A 587 -6.11 24.75 14.43
C ARG A 587 -6.98 25.72 13.61
N GLU A 588 -8.17 25.29 13.19
CA GLU A 588 -9.11 26.11 12.42
C GLU A 588 -9.40 27.43 13.13
N ARG A 589 -9.71 27.36 14.43
CA ARG A 589 -10.01 28.55 15.24
C ARG A 589 -8.81 29.50 15.29
N LYS A 590 -7.63 28.98 15.65
CA LYS A 590 -6.41 29.80 15.79
C LYS A 590 -5.92 30.37 14.46
N MET A 591 -6.13 29.65 13.34
CA MET A 591 -5.83 30.19 12.00
C MET A 591 -6.74 31.38 11.67
N LYS A 592 -8.04 31.32 11.99
CA LYS A 592 -8.98 32.41 11.82
C LYS A 592 -8.60 33.64 12.68
N ASP A 593 -8.11 33.38 13.89
CA ASP A 593 -7.68 34.43 14.82
C ASP A 593 -6.25 34.95 14.52
N GLY A 594 -5.53 34.37 13.55
CA GLY A 594 -4.14 34.70 13.23
C GLY A 594 -3.13 34.36 14.34
N THR A 595 -3.48 33.46 15.25
CA THR A 595 -2.65 33.05 16.42
C THR A 595 -2.09 31.64 16.29
N TRP A 596 -2.29 31.00 15.15
CA TRP A 596 -1.79 29.65 14.92
C TRP A 596 -0.26 29.61 14.77
N ASN A 597 0.41 28.74 15.53
CA ASN A 597 1.81 28.45 15.35
C ASN A 597 1.96 27.21 14.42
N GLU A 598 2.42 27.39 13.21
CA GLU A 598 2.62 26.31 12.22
C GLU A 598 3.68 25.26 12.65
N ASN A 599 4.48 25.57 13.67
CA ASN A 599 5.44 24.64 14.27
C ASN A 599 5.12 24.37 15.74
N ILE A 600 3.89 23.96 16.02
CA ILE A 600 3.38 23.74 17.39
C ILE A 600 4.23 22.71 18.18
N PHE A 601 4.93 21.80 17.52
CA PHE A 601 5.75 20.75 18.13
C PHE A 601 7.24 21.09 18.20
N ASN A 602 7.65 22.31 17.86
CA ASN A 602 9.04 22.79 17.88
C ASN A 602 10.02 21.87 17.16
N ARG A 603 9.63 21.31 16.03
CA ARG A 603 10.50 20.49 15.20
C ARG A 603 11.53 21.35 14.45
N PRO A 604 12.74 20.85 14.20
CA PRO A 604 13.72 21.55 13.38
C PRO A 604 13.23 21.72 11.93
N SER A 605 13.88 22.56 11.13
CA SER A 605 13.73 22.57 9.67
C SER A 605 14.50 21.42 9.03
N LEU A 606 14.20 21.10 7.76
CA LEU A 606 15.01 20.13 6.99
C LEU A 606 16.47 20.59 6.88
N GLU A 607 16.73 21.88 6.72
CA GLU A 607 18.09 22.46 6.67
C GLU A 607 18.82 22.30 8.00
N GLU A 608 18.15 22.50 9.14
CA GLU A 608 18.75 22.28 10.47
C GLU A 608 19.11 20.80 10.68
N VAL A 609 18.25 19.88 10.22
CA VAL A 609 18.54 18.43 10.26
C VAL A 609 19.72 18.09 9.36
N ASP A 610 19.73 18.62 8.14
CA ASP A 610 20.79 18.40 7.15
C ASP A 610 22.15 18.89 7.68
N GLY A 611 22.21 20.09 8.27
CA GLY A 611 23.41 20.64 8.89
C GLY A 611 23.89 19.83 10.09
N ALA A 612 22.97 19.34 10.93
CA ALA A 612 23.32 18.50 12.07
C ALA A 612 23.91 17.13 11.63
N LEU A 613 23.31 16.51 10.61
CA LEU A 613 23.83 15.27 10.02
C LEU A 613 25.20 15.47 9.37
N GLU A 614 25.41 16.59 8.67
CA GLU A 614 26.70 16.93 8.08
C GLU A 614 27.80 17.11 9.15
N ALA A 615 27.50 17.84 10.21
CA ALA A 615 28.43 18.01 11.32
C ALA A 615 28.80 16.68 11.99
N PHE A 616 27.83 15.79 12.15
CA PHE A 616 28.07 14.45 12.68
C PHE A 616 28.86 13.57 11.72
N GLN A 617 28.59 13.66 10.40
CA GLN A 617 29.30 12.92 9.36
C GLN A 617 30.79 13.27 9.36
N ARG A 618 31.14 14.56 9.39
CA ARG A 618 32.53 15.03 9.46
C ARG A 618 33.25 14.46 10.70
N LYS A 619 32.57 14.44 11.84
CA LYS A 619 33.12 13.85 13.07
C LYS A 619 33.39 12.35 12.93
N VAL A 620 32.49 11.59 12.29
CA VAL A 620 32.62 10.13 12.13
C VAL A 620 33.69 9.77 11.08
N LEU A 621 33.78 10.52 10.00
CA LEU A 621 34.74 10.29 8.90
C LEU A 621 36.12 10.90 9.18
N GLY A 622 36.26 11.72 10.23
CA GLY A 622 37.53 12.38 10.57
C GLY A 622 37.90 13.52 9.62
N GLU A 623 36.91 14.18 9.03
CA GLU A 623 37.05 15.33 8.11
C GLU A 623 36.96 16.67 8.87
#